data_021c0d12db9c4e2d420af0d23b02aa92
#
_entry.id   021c0d12db9c4e2d420af0d23b02aa92
#
_cell.length_a   1.000
_cell.length_b   1.000
_cell.length_c   1.000
_cell.angle_alpha   90.00
_cell.angle_beta   90.00
_cell.angle_gamma   90.00
#
_symmetry.space_group_name_H-M   'P 1'
#
loop_
_entity.id
_entity.type
_entity.pdbx_description
1 polymer ?
#
loop_
_entity_poly.entity_id
_entity_poly.type
_entity_poly.pdbx_seq_one_letter_code
_entity_poly.pdbx_strand_id
1 'polypeptide(L)'
;MSRTNFDQLLQAGCHFGHLRRKWNPAMAPYIFMERNGIHIIDLNKTVAKIDEAAEALKTIAKTGRKILFVATKKQAKDVVAEKAASINMPYVNERWAGGMLTNFPTIRKAVKKMTNIDRLLNDGTFSNLSKRELLQVSRQRAKLEKNLGSIADMARLPVALFVVDVMKEHIAVKEANRLGIPVFGIVAVSYTHLRAHETSLHL
;
A
#
# COMPACT_ATOMS: atom_id res chain seq x y z
N MET A 1 -24.44 -9.05 -1.75
CA MET A 1 -24.52 -7.96 -2.73
C MET A 1 -23.08 -7.67 -3.16
N SER A 2 -22.83 -7.66 -4.46
CA SER A 2 -21.52 -7.27 -5.02
C SER A 2 -21.22 -5.80 -4.68
N ARG A 3 -19.98 -5.50 -4.34
CA ARG A 3 -19.54 -4.14 -3.94
C ARG A 3 -19.35 -3.22 -5.12
N THR A 4 -19.08 -3.79 -6.27
CA THR A 4 -18.99 -3.11 -7.56
C THR A 4 -19.72 -3.94 -8.60
N ASN A 5 -20.11 -3.33 -9.70
CA ASN A 5 -20.69 -4.03 -10.84
C ASN A 5 -19.84 -3.82 -12.10
N PHE A 6 -20.10 -4.64 -13.10
CA PHE A 6 -19.41 -4.62 -14.38
C PHE A 6 -19.42 -3.22 -15.04
N ASP A 7 -20.57 -2.55 -15.03
CA ASP A 7 -20.74 -1.25 -15.70
C ASP A 7 -19.92 -0.14 -15.07
N GLN A 8 -19.80 -0.13 -13.74
CA GLN A 8 -18.95 0.82 -13.01
C GLN A 8 -17.47 0.65 -13.36
N LEU A 9 -16.99 -0.60 -13.42
CA LEU A 9 -15.61 -0.88 -13.81
C LEU A 9 -15.35 -0.55 -15.28
N LEU A 10 -16.32 -0.80 -16.15
CA LEU A 10 -16.23 -0.46 -17.57
C LEU A 10 -16.15 1.06 -17.76
N GLN A 11 -17.01 1.82 -17.11
CA GLN A 11 -17.01 3.30 -17.15
C GLN A 11 -15.69 3.88 -16.58
N ALA A 12 -15.14 3.25 -15.53
CA ALA A 12 -13.84 3.63 -14.97
C ALA A 12 -12.65 3.25 -15.86
N GLY A 13 -12.88 2.52 -16.98
CA GLY A 13 -11.80 2.10 -17.88
C GLY A 13 -10.92 0.97 -17.35
N CYS A 14 -11.36 0.22 -16.32
CA CYS A 14 -10.58 -0.84 -15.71
C CYS A 14 -10.32 -2.04 -16.64
N HIS A 15 -11.04 -2.13 -17.76
CA HIS A 15 -10.85 -3.19 -18.76
C HIS A 15 -9.58 -3.01 -19.61
N PHE A 16 -8.98 -1.81 -19.64
CA PHE A 16 -7.74 -1.57 -20.38
C PHE A 16 -6.53 -2.14 -19.64
N GLY A 17 -5.91 -3.13 -20.24
CA GLY A 17 -4.63 -3.68 -19.78
C GLY A 17 -3.44 -2.98 -20.43
N HIS A 18 -2.29 -3.67 -20.49
CA HIS A 18 -1.07 -3.18 -21.12
C HIS A 18 -0.91 -3.71 -22.55
N LEU A 19 0.06 -3.13 -23.24
CA LEU A 19 0.49 -3.63 -24.57
C LEU A 19 0.92 -5.10 -24.48
N ARG A 20 0.62 -5.89 -25.52
CA ARG A 20 0.94 -7.31 -25.65
C ARG A 20 2.39 -7.65 -25.25
N ARG A 21 3.37 -6.86 -25.68
CA ARG A 21 4.79 -7.09 -25.38
C ARG A 21 5.18 -7.00 -23.90
N LYS A 22 4.31 -6.46 -23.05
CA LYS A 22 4.56 -6.23 -21.60
C LYS A 22 3.72 -7.11 -20.70
N TRP A 23 3.00 -8.07 -21.24
CA TRP A 23 2.14 -8.94 -20.45
C TRP A 23 2.89 -10.09 -19.81
N ASN A 24 2.29 -10.66 -18.77
CA ASN A 24 2.79 -11.90 -18.15
C ASN A 24 1.89 -13.07 -18.56
N PRO A 25 2.44 -14.19 -19.05
CA PRO A 25 1.67 -15.40 -19.39
C PRO A 25 0.79 -15.93 -18.27
N ALA A 26 1.19 -15.77 -17.00
CA ALA A 26 0.38 -16.15 -15.84
C ALA A 26 -0.96 -15.39 -15.75
N MET A 27 -1.08 -14.24 -16.42
CA MET A 27 -2.30 -13.45 -16.47
C MET A 27 -3.27 -13.88 -17.60
N ALA A 28 -2.89 -14.86 -18.43
CA ALA A 28 -3.75 -15.37 -19.51
C ALA A 28 -5.19 -15.70 -19.08
N PRO A 29 -5.44 -16.34 -17.92
CA PRO A 29 -6.80 -16.63 -17.46
C PRO A 29 -7.68 -15.41 -17.23
N TYR A 30 -7.10 -14.23 -17.01
CA TYR A 30 -7.79 -12.96 -16.70
C TYR A 30 -7.94 -12.04 -17.90
N ILE A 31 -7.38 -12.42 -19.05
CA ILE A 31 -7.48 -11.67 -20.30
C ILE A 31 -8.71 -12.16 -21.06
N PHE A 32 -9.60 -11.24 -21.44
CA PHE A 32 -10.78 -11.54 -22.24
C PHE A 32 -10.42 -11.62 -23.73
N MET A 33 -9.70 -10.63 -24.26
CA MET A 33 -9.28 -10.56 -25.65
C MET A 33 -8.12 -9.59 -25.86
N GLU A 34 -7.55 -9.60 -27.06
CA GLU A 34 -6.60 -8.59 -27.53
C GLU A 34 -7.28 -7.68 -28.58
N ARG A 35 -7.13 -6.37 -28.45
CA ARG A 35 -7.61 -5.39 -29.41
C ARG A 35 -6.57 -4.28 -29.62
N ASN A 36 -6.20 -4.03 -30.86
CA ASN A 36 -5.19 -3.01 -31.19
C ASN A 36 -3.84 -3.19 -30.46
N GLY A 37 -3.41 -4.42 -30.22
CA GLY A 37 -2.17 -4.72 -29.50
C GLY A 37 -2.22 -4.46 -28.00
N ILE A 38 -3.42 -4.25 -27.44
CA ILE A 38 -3.67 -4.06 -26.00
C ILE A 38 -4.54 -5.20 -25.50
N HIS A 39 -4.17 -5.78 -24.37
CA HIS A 39 -5.00 -6.77 -23.70
C HIS A 39 -6.18 -6.13 -23.00
N ILE A 40 -7.35 -6.74 -23.15
CA ILE A 40 -8.58 -6.35 -22.44
C ILE A 40 -8.82 -7.34 -21.32
N ILE A 41 -8.98 -6.82 -20.10
CA ILE A 41 -9.17 -7.61 -18.87
C ILE A 41 -10.63 -8.04 -18.75
N ASP A 42 -10.85 -9.28 -18.30
CA ASP A 42 -12.18 -9.80 -17.98
C ASP A 42 -12.72 -9.18 -16.69
N LEU A 43 -13.62 -8.22 -16.82
CA LEU A 43 -14.21 -7.50 -15.70
C LEU A 43 -15.11 -8.39 -14.82
N ASN A 44 -15.71 -9.45 -15.34
CA ASN A 44 -16.51 -10.37 -14.52
C ASN A 44 -15.63 -11.08 -13.50
N LYS A 45 -14.44 -11.51 -13.92
CA LYS A 45 -13.45 -12.10 -13.00
C LYS A 45 -12.93 -11.06 -12.00
N THR A 46 -12.75 -9.82 -12.44
CA THR A 46 -12.34 -8.73 -11.56
C THR A 46 -13.39 -8.48 -10.46
N VAL A 47 -14.68 -8.40 -10.79
CA VAL A 47 -15.76 -8.26 -9.79
C VAL A 47 -15.75 -9.40 -8.79
N ALA A 48 -15.66 -10.66 -9.27
CA ALA A 48 -15.61 -11.82 -8.39
C ALA A 48 -14.41 -11.77 -7.43
N LYS A 49 -13.23 -11.37 -7.93
CA LYS A 49 -12.01 -11.26 -7.11
C LYS A 49 -12.05 -10.09 -6.13
N ILE A 50 -12.70 -8.98 -6.47
CA ILE A 50 -12.95 -7.88 -5.53
C ILE A 50 -13.79 -8.35 -4.35
N ASP A 51 -14.88 -9.08 -4.62
CA ASP A 51 -15.75 -9.58 -3.56
C ASP A 51 -15.04 -10.60 -2.67
N GLU A 52 -14.27 -11.52 -3.26
CA GLU A 52 -13.45 -12.49 -2.53
C GLU A 52 -12.42 -11.81 -1.62
N ALA A 53 -11.64 -10.86 -2.16
CA ALA A 53 -10.65 -10.10 -1.41
C ALA A 53 -11.29 -9.30 -0.27
N ALA A 54 -12.42 -8.69 -0.55
CA ALA A 54 -13.12 -7.88 0.43
C ALA A 54 -13.71 -8.71 1.58
N GLU A 55 -14.21 -9.93 1.33
CA GLU A 55 -14.66 -10.82 2.42
C GLU A 55 -13.47 -11.34 3.26
N ALA A 56 -12.34 -11.65 2.62
CA ALA A 56 -11.11 -12.01 3.33
C ALA A 56 -10.61 -10.85 4.21
N LEU A 57 -10.52 -9.62 3.67
CA LEU A 57 -10.14 -8.44 4.43
C LEU A 57 -11.11 -8.13 5.57
N LYS A 58 -12.42 -8.32 5.35
CA LYS A 58 -13.45 -8.16 6.39
C LYS A 58 -13.26 -9.16 7.53
N THR A 59 -12.91 -10.40 7.21
CA THR A 59 -12.63 -11.44 8.22
C THR A 59 -11.39 -11.06 9.05
N ILE A 60 -10.35 -10.56 8.40
CA ILE A 60 -9.15 -10.06 9.07
C ILE A 60 -9.46 -8.83 9.93
N ALA A 61 -10.24 -7.87 9.42
CA ALA A 61 -10.61 -6.65 10.15
C ALA A 61 -11.43 -6.94 11.41
N LYS A 62 -12.26 -7.98 11.41
CA LYS A 62 -13.02 -8.42 12.60
C LYS A 62 -12.12 -8.81 13.78
N THR A 63 -10.85 -9.17 13.55
CA THR A 63 -9.89 -9.46 14.62
C THR A 63 -9.42 -8.22 15.37
N GLY A 64 -9.81 -7.01 14.93
CA GLY A 64 -9.38 -5.72 15.52
C GLY A 64 -7.93 -5.36 15.21
N ARG A 65 -7.22 -6.16 14.41
CA ARG A 65 -5.82 -5.90 14.04
C ARG A 65 -5.74 -4.99 12.81
N LYS A 66 -4.63 -4.27 12.68
CA LYS A 66 -4.44 -3.28 11.61
C LYS A 66 -4.01 -3.93 10.31
N ILE A 67 -4.58 -3.44 9.20
CA ILE A 67 -4.19 -3.73 7.82
C ILE A 67 -3.38 -2.52 7.34
N LEU A 68 -2.22 -2.75 6.72
CA LEU A 68 -1.39 -1.68 6.18
C LEU A 68 -1.68 -1.48 4.69
N PHE A 69 -2.07 -0.27 4.33
CA PHE A 69 -2.32 0.12 2.93
C PHE A 69 -1.06 0.72 2.32
N VAL A 70 -0.68 0.27 1.12
CA VAL A 70 0.54 0.72 0.42
C VAL A 70 0.19 1.19 -0.98
N ALA A 71 0.40 2.48 -1.25
CA ALA A 71 0.09 3.08 -2.55
C ALA A 71 1.00 4.29 -2.81
N THR A 72 2.18 4.07 -3.38
CA THR A 72 3.09 5.19 -3.73
C THR A 72 2.87 5.72 -5.16
N LYS A 73 1.94 5.13 -5.92
CA LYS A 73 1.59 5.57 -7.27
C LYS A 73 0.83 6.90 -7.22
N LYS A 74 1.26 7.89 -8.02
CA LYS A 74 0.70 9.26 -7.99
C LYS A 74 -0.83 9.28 -8.11
N GLN A 75 -1.41 8.40 -8.92
CA GLN A 75 -2.84 8.35 -9.16
C GLN A 75 -3.65 7.77 -7.98
N ALA A 76 -3.01 6.95 -7.14
CA ALA A 76 -3.67 6.21 -6.08
C ALA A 76 -3.37 6.75 -4.66
N LYS A 77 -2.24 7.45 -4.49
CA LYS A 77 -1.71 7.80 -3.17
C LYS A 77 -2.67 8.63 -2.33
N ASP A 78 -3.34 9.61 -2.94
CA ASP A 78 -4.21 10.53 -2.21
C ASP A 78 -5.55 9.86 -1.87
N VAL A 79 -6.11 9.09 -2.82
CA VAL A 79 -7.35 8.32 -2.63
C VAL A 79 -7.18 7.28 -1.52
N VAL A 80 -6.06 6.53 -1.55
CA VAL A 80 -5.79 5.50 -0.54
C VAL A 80 -5.52 6.14 0.83
N ALA A 81 -4.78 7.25 0.89
CA ALA A 81 -4.53 7.97 2.13
C ALA A 81 -5.83 8.45 2.79
N GLU A 82 -6.72 9.09 2.03
CA GLU A 82 -8.02 9.56 2.51
C GLU A 82 -8.87 8.40 3.05
N LYS A 83 -9.03 7.33 2.25
CA LYS A 83 -9.86 6.19 2.64
C LYS A 83 -9.28 5.40 3.81
N ALA A 84 -7.97 5.19 3.86
CA ALA A 84 -7.32 4.51 4.98
C ALA A 84 -7.42 5.33 6.27
N ALA A 85 -7.21 6.65 6.20
CA ALA A 85 -7.37 7.55 7.34
C ALA A 85 -8.81 7.54 7.88
N SER A 86 -9.83 7.55 7.01
CA SER A 86 -11.24 7.54 7.42
C SER A 86 -11.64 6.30 8.26
N ILE A 87 -10.94 5.17 8.07
CA ILE A 87 -11.15 3.92 8.82
C ILE A 87 -10.07 3.69 9.88
N ASN A 88 -9.25 4.70 10.16
CA ASN A 88 -8.15 4.64 11.13
C ASN A 88 -7.20 3.45 10.91
N MET A 89 -6.83 3.19 9.65
CA MET A 89 -5.86 2.17 9.26
C MET A 89 -4.54 2.84 8.84
N PRO A 90 -3.38 2.24 9.15
CA PRO A 90 -2.07 2.76 8.74
C PRO A 90 -1.92 2.65 7.21
N TYR A 91 -1.21 3.62 6.63
CA TYR A 91 -0.94 3.62 5.20
C TYR A 91 0.45 4.17 4.88
N VAL A 92 0.97 3.83 3.70
CA VAL A 92 2.22 4.36 3.14
C VAL A 92 1.92 4.87 1.73
N ASN A 93 1.99 6.19 1.55
CA ASN A 93 1.64 6.86 0.29
C ASN A 93 2.80 7.61 -0.37
N GLU A 94 3.95 7.78 0.30
CA GLU A 94 5.08 8.53 -0.26
C GLU A 94 6.20 7.58 -0.74
N ARG A 95 6.84 6.89 0.17
CA ARG A 95 7.93 5.98 -0.15
C ARG A 95 7.99 4.82 0.83
N TRP A 96 8.06 3.60 0.31
CA TRP A 96 8.39 2.44 1.13
C TRP A 96 9.85 2.50 1.56
N ALA A 97 10.12 2.56 2.85
CA ALA A 97 11.46 2.44 3.39
C ALA A 97 11.84 0.95 3.47
N GLY A 98 12.96 0.56 2.85
CA GLY A 98 13.44 -0.83 2.98
C GLY A 98 13.62 -1.23 4.44
N GLY A 99 13.12 -2.40 4.81
CA GLY A 99 13.09 -2.87 6.19
C GLY A 99 11.89 -2.39 7.01
N MET A 100 10.88 -1.81 6.39
CA MET A 100 9.71 -1.27 7.10
C MET A 100 8.97 -2.35 7.91
N LEU A 101 8.93 -3.57 7.42
CA LEU A 101 8.39 -4.73 8.14
C LEU A 101 9.49 -5.60 8.73
N THR A 102 10.51 -5.93 7.96
CA THR A 102 11.59 -6.86 8.37
C THR A 102 12.51 -6.26 9.43
N ASN A 103 12.65 -4.94 9.49
CA ASN A 103 13.41 -4.22 10.50
C ASN A 103 12.51 -3.22 11.26
N PHE A 104 11.33 -3.67 11.63
CA PHE A 104 10.32 -2.87 12.32
C PHE A 104 10.82 -2.16 13.60
N PRO A 105 11.69 -2.76 14.45
CA PRO A 105 12.24 -2.06 15.61
C PRO A 105 12.98 -0.77 15.25
N THR A 106 13.71 -0.73 14.14
CA THR A 106 14.40 0.47 13.67
C THR A 106 13.41 1.54 13.20
N ILE A 107 12.36 1.15 12.49
CA ILE A 107 11.28 2.05 12.10
C ILE A 107 10.60 2.66 13.33
N ARG A 108 10.34 1.84 14.37
CA ARG A 108 9.79 2.33 15.65
C ARG A 108 10.72 3.33 16.35
N LYS A 109 12.03 3.14 16.28
CA LYS A 109 13.00 4.13 16.79
C LYS A 109 12.92 5.45 16.02
N ALA A 110 12.75 5.41 14.69
CA ALA A 110 12.57 6.60 13.87
C ALA A 110 11.27 7.35 14.18
N VAL A 111 10.16 6.62 14.40
CA VAL A 111 8.88 7.19 14.86
C VAL A 111 9.03 7.84 16.24
N LYS A 112 9.66 7.14 17.20
CA LYS A 112 9.94 7.71 18.53
C LYS A 112 10.80 8.98 18.45
N LYS A 113 11.78 9.01 17.53
CA LYS A 113 12.60 10.22 17.31
C LYS A 113 11.73 11.38 16.83
N MET A 114 10.79 11.14 15.93
CA MET A 114 9.83 12.17 15.48
C MET A 114 9.01 12.72 16.65
N THR A 115 8.40 11.86 17.45
CA THR A 115 7.60 12.24 18.62
C THR A 115 8.45 13.01 19.67
N ASN A 116 9.71 12.60 19.87
CA ASN A 116 10.63 13.30 20.76
C ASN A 116 10.95 14.71 20.26
N ILE A 117 11.15 14.90 18.96
CA ILE A 117 11.38 16.22 18.36
C ILE A 117 10.15 17.10 18.61
N ASP A 118 8.93 16.58 18.41
CA ASP A 118 7.69 17.32 18.64
C ASP A 118 7.58 17.75 20.10
N ARG A 119 7.88 16.86 21.06
CA ARG A 119 7.90 17.19 22.48
C ARG A 119 8.90 18.31 22.80
N LEU A 120 10.14 18.18 22.34
CA LEU A 120 11.21 19.18 22.61
C LEU A 120 10.93 20.54 21.96
N LEU A 121 10.22 20.57 20.82
CA LEU A 121 9.74 21.81 20.21
C LEU A 121 8.66 22.48 21.09
N ASN A 122 7.75 21.69 21.65
CA ASN A 122 6.67 22.18 22.50
C ASN A 122 7.16 22.60 23.90
N ASP A 123 8.13 21.89 24.46
CA ASP A 123 8.71 22.17 25.79
C ASP A 123 9.66 23.37 25.78
N GLY A 124 9.90 24.04 24.65
CA GLY A 124 10.77 25.19 24.54
C GLY A 124 12.27 24.87 24.73
N THR A 125 12.65 23.60 24.82
CA THR A 125 14.05 23.17 25.02
C THR A 125 14.97 23.62 23.88
N PHE A 126 14.41 23.86 22.70
CA PHE A 126 15.13 24.37 21.54
C PHE A 126 15.25 25.91 21.48
N SER A 127 14.83 26.65 22.51
CA SER A 127 14.96 28.10 22.56
C SER A 127 16.41 28.60 22.49
N ASN A 128 17.37 27.76 22.94
CA ASN A 128 18.80 28.04 22.94
C ASN A 128 19.53 27.67 21.64
N LEU A 129 18.83 27.05 20.67
CA LEU A 129 19.43 26.68 19.39
C LEU A 129 19.54 27.87 18.45
N SER A 130 20.59 27.89 17.64
CA SER A 130 20.69 28.84 16.54
C SER A 130 19.56 28.64 15.52
N LYS A 131 19.18 29.71 14.80
CA LYS A 131 18.17 29.64 13.72
C LYS A 131 18.45 28.55 12.68
N ARG A 132 19.76 28.30 12.39
CA ARG A 132 20.20 27.28 11.43
C ARG A 132 19.92 25.87 11.96
N GLU A 133 20.22 25.61 13.21
CA GLU A 133 19.98 24.31 13.86
C GLU A 133 18.49 24.02 13.98
N LEU A 134 17.70 25.01 14.40
CA LEU A 134 16.25 24.90 14.46
C LEU A 134 15.65 24.54 13.10
N LEU A 135 16.14 25.18 12.02
CA LEU A 135 15.71 24.87 10.66
C LEU A 135 16.08 23.43 10.24
N GLN A 136 17.27 22.93 10.64
CA GLN A 136 17.66 21.55 10.36
C GLN A 136 16.78 20.53 11.08
N VAL A 137 16.48 20.76 12.36
CA VAL A 137 15.57 19.91 13.17
C VAL A 137 14.18 19.91 12.57
N SER A 138 13.63 21.08 12.21
CA SER A 138 12.33 21.22 11.57
C SER A 138 12.25 20.46 10.24
N ARG A 139 13.25 20.59 9.38
CA ARG A 139 13.34 19.83 8.13
C ARG A 139 13.42 18.31 8.36
N GLN A 140 14.20 17.88 9.36
CA GLN A 140 14.31 16.47 9.72
C GLN A 140 12.96 15.94 10.22
N ARG A 141 12.26 16.67 11.07
CA ARG A 141 10.92 16.34 11.56
C ARG A 141 9.93 16.22 10.41
N ALA A 142 9.86 17.22 9.53
CA ALA A 142 8.97 17.21 8.38
C ALA A 142 9.22 16.01 7.43
N LYS A 143 10.50 15.65 7.23
CA LYS A 143 10.86 14.45 6.44
C LYS A 143 10.40 13.15 7.09
N LEU A 144 10.54 13.02 8.40
CA LEU A 144 10.08 11.85 9.14
C LEU A 144 8.55 11.75 9.13
N GLU A 145 7.85 12.86 9.36
CA GLU A 145 6.39 12.92 9.34
C GLU A 145 5.84 12.53 7.96
N LYS A 146 6.41 13.10 6.89
CA LYS A 146 5.99 12.78 5.52
C LYS A 146 6.08 11.28 5.21
N ASN A 147 7.13 10.59 5.69
CA ASN A 147 7.37 9.19 5.35
C ASN A 147 6.79 8.19 6.37
N LEU A 148 6.67 8.58 7.64
CA LEU A 148 6.32 7.67 8.73
C LEU A 148 5.13 8.14 9.58
N GLY A 149 4.62 9.35 9.36
CA GLY A 149 3.53 9.92 10.14
C GLY A 149 2.28 9.03 10.11
N SER A 150 1.93 8.51 8.95
CA SER A 150 0.76 7.65 8.75
C SER A 150 0.86 6.27 9.42
N ILE A 151 2.05 5.86 9.85
CA ILE A 151 2.28 4.60 10.58
C ILE A 151 2.72 4.83 12.03
N ALA A 152 2.66 6.07 12.52
CA ALA A 152 3.11 6.42 13.87
C ALA A 152 2.41 5.60 14.96
N ASP A 153 1.10 5.37 14.80
CA ASP A 153 0.26 4.64 15.75
C ASP A 153 0.37 3.11 15.63
N MET A 154 1.14 2.62 14.67
CA MET A 154 1.31 1.19 14.45
C MET A 154 2.30 0.61 15.49
N ALA A 155 1.75 0.07 16.58
CA ALA A 155 2.56 -0.51 17.67
C ALA A 155 3.12 -1.91 17.34
N ARG A 156 2.47 -2.66 16.46
CA ARG A 156 2.80 -4.05 16.07
C ARG A 156 2.79 -4.17 14.55
N LEU A 157 3.39 -5.24 14.04
CA LEU A 157 3.31 -5.58 12.61
C LEU A 157 1.84 -5.73 12.16
N PRO A 158 1.52 -5.29 10.94
CA PRO A 158 0.20 -5.45 10.38
C PRO A 158 -0.12 -6.93 10.14
N VAL A 159 -1.40 -7.28 10.14
CA VAL A 159 -1.87 -8.66 9.89
C VAL A 159 -1.93 -8.96 8.41
N ALA A 160 -2.17 -7.95 7.61
CA ALA A 160 -2.23 -8.04 6.15
C ALA A 160 -1.73 -6.74 5.51
N LEU A 161 -1.26 -6.85 4.28
CA LEU A 161 -0.98 -5.70 3.41
C LEU A 161 -2.06 -5.60 2.33
N PHE A 162 -2.46 -4.36 2.03
CA PHE A 162 -3.20 -4.03 0.81
C PHE A 162 -2.32 -3.14 -0.07
N VAL A 163 -1.97 -3.60 -1.26
CA VAL A 163 -0.96 -2.99 -2.12
C VAL A 163 -1.58 -2.54 -3.45
N VAL A 164 -1.37 -1.30 -3.83
CA VAL A 164 -1.78 -0.79 -5.14
C VAL A 164 -0.56 -0.77 -6.07
N ASP A 165 -0.63 -1.55 -7.15
CA ASP A 165 0.45 -1.77 -8.10
C ASP A 165 1.64 -2.54 -7.50
N VAL A 166 1.47 -3.85 -7.41
CA VAL A 166 2.46 -4.80 -6.86
C VAL A 166 3.83 -4.73 -7.56
N MET A 167 3.86 -4.41 -8.86
CA MET A 167 5.12 -4.22 -9.58
C MET A 167 5.95 -3.08 -9.03
N LYS A 168 5.30 -1.97 -8.68
CA LYS A 168 5.96 -0.81 -8.10
C LYS A 168 6.38 -1.06 -6.66
N GLU A 169 5.51 -1.69 -5.88
CA GLU A 169 5.70 -1.94 -4.45
C GLU A 169 6.34 -3.31 -4.16
N HIS A 170 7.13 -3.84 -5.09
CA HIS A 170 7.74 -5.18 -5.00
C HIS A 170 8.58 -5.40 -3.73
N ILE A 171 9.16 -4.33 -3.15
CA ILE A 171 9.93 -4.41 -1.90
C ILE A 171 8.99 -4.71 -0.74
N ALA A 172 7.86 -4.00 -0.65
CA ALA A 172 6.85 -4.23 0.39
C ALA A 172 6.32 -5.66 0.36
N VAL A 173 6.01 -6.15 -0.85
CA VAL A 173 5.53 -7.52 -1.06
C VAL A 173 6.58 -8.56 -0.66
N LYS A 174 7.85 -8.38 -1.06
CA LYS A 174 8.94 -9.28 -0.65
C LYS A 174 9.14 -9.32 0.87
N GLU A 175 9.05 -8.18 1.54
CA GLU A 175 9.14 -8.12 3.00
C GLU A 175 7.97 -8.83 3.69
N ALA A 176 6.74 -8.60 3.18
CA ALA A 176 5.55 -9.25 3.70
C ALA A 176 5.64 -10.79 3.57
N ASN A 177 6.00 -11.27 2.38
CA ASN A 177 6.17 -12.70 2.12
C ASN A 177 7.24 -13.34 3.02
N ARG A 178 8.35 -12.62 3.26
CA ARG A 178 9.40 -13.10 4.18
C ARG A 178 8.89 -13.29 5.60
N LEU A 179 7.91 -12.50 6.03
CA LEU A 179 7.30 -12.56 7.36
C LEU A 179 6.01 -13.38 7.41
N GLY A 180 5.60 -13.99 6.29
CA GLY A 180 4.34 -14.74 6.21
C GLY A 180 3.08 -13.87 6.36
N ILE A 181 3.16 -12.57 6.04
CA ILE A 181 2.03 -11.65 6.09
C ILE A 181 1.27 -11.72 4.76
N PRO A 182 -0.04 -12.03 4.76
CA PRO A 182 -0.84 -12.10 3.55
C PRO A 182 -0.91 -10.73 2.84
N VAL A 183 -0.81 -10.76 1.51
CA VAL A 183 -0.82 -9.58 0.66
C VAL A 183 -2.04 -9.62 -0.25
N PHE A 184 -2.82 -8.55 -0.24
CA PHE A 184 -3.89 -8.28 -1.18
C PHE A 184 -3.41 -7.19 -2.13
N GLY A 185 -3.52 -7.41 -3.43
CA GLY A 185 -2.93 -6.47 -4.37
C GLY A 185 -3.81 -6.15 -5.55
N ILE A 186 -3.83 -4.87 -5.95
CA ILE A 186 -4.32 -4.47 -7.26
C ILE A 186 -3.18 -4.66 -8.25
N VAL A 187 -3.41 -5.49 -9.27
CA VAL A 187 -2.42 -5.88 -10.26
C VAL A 187 -2.90 -5.57 -11.68
N ALA A 188 -1.96 -5.34 -12.58
CA ALA A 188 -2.22 -5.20 -14.00
C ALA A 188 -1.71 -6.42 -14.78
N VAL A 189 -2.00 -6.47 -16.06
CA VAL A 189 -1.63 -7.61 -16.97
C VAL A 189 -0.11 -7.86 -17.05
N SER A 190 0.70 -6.88 -16.67
CA SER A 190 2.16 -6.98 -16.61
C SER A 190 2.70 -7.59 -15.31
N TYR A 191 1.82 -8.04 -14.43
CA TYR A 191 2.20 -8.61 -13.13
C TYR A 191 3.10 -9.83 -13.31
N THR A 192 4.29 -9.79 -12.69
CA THR A 192 5.19 -10.94 -12.63
C THR A 192 4.92 -11.69 -11.33
N HIS A 193 4.61 -12.99 -11.46
CA HIS A 193 4.30 -13.85 -10.32
C HIS A 193 5.47 -13.90 -9.32
N LEU A 194 5.26 -13.36 -8.14
CA LEU A 194 6.17 -13.56 -7.01
C LEU A 194 5.80 -14.91 -6.39
N ARG A 195 6.78 -15.86 -6.37
CA ARG A 195 6.58 -17.26 -5.98
C ARG A 195 5.81 -17.48 -4.68
N ALA A 196 4.91 -18.44 -4.78
CA ALA A 196 4.30 -19.35 -3.79
C ALA A 196 4.53 -19.08 -2.28
N HIS A 197 3.59 -18.54 -1.68
CA HIS A 197 2.85 -18.54 -0.43
C HIS A 197 1.85 -17.38 -0.46
N GLU A 198 1.45 -17.02 -1.64
CA GLU A 198 0.58 -15.89 -1.90
C GLU A 198 -0.86 -16.36 -1.95
N THR A 199 -1.63 -16.05 -0.91
CA THR A 199 -3.02 -15.69 -1.08
C THR A 199 -3.06 -14.30 -1.75
N SER A 200 -2.43 -14.17 -2.92
CA SER A 200 -2.61 -13.01 -3.77
C SER A 200 -3.95 -13.18 -4.46
N LEU A 201 -4.96 -12.58 -3.87
CA LEU A 201 -6.22 -12.36 -4.54
C LEU A 201 -5.93 -11.33 -5.63
N HIS A 202 -5.92 -11.79 -6.87
CA HIS A 202 -5.76 -10.95 -8.05
C HIS A 202 -7.03 -10.09 -8.21
N LEU A 203 -6.91 -8.80 -7.91
CA LEU A 203 -7.91 -7.79 -8.22
C LEU A 203 -7.64 -7.16 -9.57
#